data_27061e5423554589faeabab5b7f8c64b
#
_entry.id   27061e5423554589faeabab5b7f8c64b
#
_cell.length_a   1.000
_cell.length_b   1.000
_cell.length_c   1.000
_cell.angle_alpha   90.00
_cell.angle_beta   90.00
_cell.angle_gamma   90.00
#
_symmetry.space_group_name_H-M   'P 1'
#
loop_
_entity.id
_entity.type
_entity.pdbx_description
1 polymer ?
#
loop_
_entity_poly.entity_id
_entity_poly.type
_entity_poly.pdbx_seq_one_letter_code
_entity_poly.pdbx_strand_id
1 'polypeptide(L)'
;MKIRPLVPAVAAAALCLPLAGGAADNPKFSRNEILIGVLTDMSGPYASLTGEGDVAAAQLAIDEFGGKIHGVPIKLVSADHQQKADVSSARAREWIDRDGMDLITGLGQSALGLAVQGLASSKKVITMNTGAGSPDLTGSQCAKYGIHYSWNTHAVAVGTAAAVVDGGGKSWFFVAADYTFGKSLQDQATKVIESKGGKVLGGVRAPLGTSDFSSFLLQAQGSKAQVIGLANAGSDTLNALKQANEFGIVKGGQKVAALLMFITDVHALGLPVAQGLQFTT
;
A
#
# COMPACT_ATOMS: atom_id res chain seq x y z
N MET A 1 18.57 87.03 -41.72
CA MET A 1 19.65 86.10 -41.51
C MET A 1 19.28 85.32 -40.25
N LYS A 2 18.67 84.12 -40.38
CA LYS A 2 18.17 83.28 -39.21
C LYS A 2 19.05 82.08 -39.17
N ILE A 3 19.80 81.96 -38.10
CA ILE A 3 20.68 80.82 -37.81
C ILE A 3 19.82 79.73 -37.12
N ARG A 4 19.77 78.59 -37.73
CA ARG A 4 19.13 77.35 -37.09
C ARG A 4 20.21 76.58 -36.28
N PRO A 5 19.92 76.16 -35.07
CA PRO A 5 20.88 75.32 -34.38
C PRO A 5 20.75 73.87 -34.86
N LEU A 6 21.89 73.21 -35.10
CA LEU A 6 22.03 71.76 -35.30
C LEU A 6 21.90 71.09 -33.92
N VAL A 7 20.99 70.12 -33.84
CA VAL A 7 20.89 69.20 -32.70
C VAL A 7 21.63 67.90 -33.09
N PRO A 8 22.60 67.42 -32.29
CA PRO A 8 23.23 66.14 -32.59
C PRO A 8 22.33 65.01 -32.14
N ALA A 9 22.02 64.06 -33.02
CA ALA A 9 21.33 62.81 -32.68
C ALA A 9 22.32 61.86 -31.99
N VAL A 10 22.09 61.61 -30.69
CA VAL A 10 22.81 60.59 -29.99
C VAL A 10 22.13 59.24 -30.29
N ALA A 11 22.81 58.40 -31.06
CA ALA A 11 22.39 57.00 -31.31
C ALA A 11 22.68 56.16 -30.05
N ALA A 12 21.65 55.79 -29.34
CA ALA A 12 21.74 54.82 -28.27
C ALA A 12 21.86 53.40 -28.85
N ALA A 13 23.08 52.84 -28.87
CA ALA A 13 23.31 51.46 -29.19
C ALA A 13 22.87 50.60 -27.98
N ALA A 14 21.70 49.95 -28.09
CA ALA A 14 21.26 48.97 -27.14
C ALA A 14 22.13 47.71 -27.24
N LEU A 15 23.04 47.50 -26.30
CA LEU A 15 23.76 46.24 -26.11
C LEU A 15 22.75 45.18 -25.67
N CYS A 16 22.28 44.36 -26.61
CA CYS A 16 21.63 43.06 -26.27
C CYS A 16 22.71 42.09 -25.79
N LEU A 17 22.97 42.07 -24.48
CA LEU A 17 23.70 40.98 -23.88
C LEU A 17 22.80 39.72 -23.96
N PRO A 18 23.27 38.64 -24.59
CA PRO A 18 22.56 37.37 -24.47
C PRO A 18 22.58 36.98 -22.98
N LEU A 19 21.40 36.91 -22.35
CA LEU A 19 21.28 36.16 -21.09
C LEU A 19 21.75 34.74 -21.41
N ALA A 20 22.95 34.42 -20.98
CA ALA A 20 23.40 33.03 -20.87
C ALA A 20 22.43 32.35 -19.90
N GLY A 21 21.38 31.74 -20.44
CA GLY A 21 20.56 30.82 -19.69
C GLY A 21 21.51 29.78 -19.15
N GLY A 22 21.69 29.76 -17.82
CA GLY A 22 22.47 28.76 -17.18
C GLY A 22 21.90 27.39 -17.63
N ALA A 23 22.71 26.63 -18.36
CA ALA A 23 22.40 25.26 -18.65
C ALA A 23 22.16 24.59 -17.26
N ALA A 24 20.92 24.25 -16.97
CA ALA A 24 20.62 23.46 -15.80
C ALA A 24 21.54 22.25 -15.88
N ASP A 25 22.42 22.08 -14.89
CA ASP A 25 23.29 20.91 -14.81
C ASP A 25 22.39 19.67 -14.91
N ASN A 26 22.46 18.99 -16.03
CA ASN A 26 21.74 17.74 -16.20
C ASN A 26 22.24 16.77 -15.12
N PRO A 27 21.35 16.18 -14.33
CA PRO A 27 21.75 15.25 -13.29
C PRO A 27 22.62 14.14 -13.91
N LYS A 28 23.78 13.88 -13.30
CA LYS A 28 24.66 12.80 -13.73
C LYS A 28 24.09 11.49 -13.24
N PHE A 29 23.60 10.66 -14.15
CA PHE A 29 23.21 9.29 -13.84
C PHE A 29 24.46 8.40 -13.78
N SER A 30 24.48 7.47 -12.83
CA SER A 30 25.60 6.53 -12.67
C SER A 30 25.62 5.43 -13.75
N ARG A 31 24.48 5.27 -14.45
CA ARG A 31 24.27 4.26 -15.51
C ARG A 31 23.47 4.84 -16.66
N ASN A 32 23.46 4.10 -17.78
CA ASN A 32 22.72 4.46 -18.98
C ASN A 32 21.24 4.05 -18.94
N GLU A 33 20.75 3.56 -17.82
CA GLU A 33 19.36 3.20 -17.57
C GLU A 33 18.99 3.48 -16.11
N ILE A 34 17.69 3.71 -15.86
CA ILE A 34 17.10 3.78 -14.53
C ILE A 34 16.33 2.48 -14.35
N LEU A 35 16.66 1.73 -13.29
CA LEU A 35 16.07 0.42 -13.05
C LEU A 35 15.05 0.49 -11.92
N ILE A 36 13.79 0.14 -12.24
CA ILE A 36 12.67 0.04 -11.27
C ILE A 36 12.28 -1.43 -11.13
N GLY A 37 12.21 -1.93 -9.89
CA GLY A 37 11.79 -3.28 -9.56
C GLY A 37 10.42 -3.31 -8.90
N VAL A 38 9.47 -4.07 -9.46
CA VAL A 38 8.19 -4.38 -8.80
C VAL A 38 8.34 -5.72 -8.09
N LEU A 39 8.41 -5.67 -6.76
CA LEU A 39 8.50 -6.85 -5.91
C LEU A 39 7.16 -7.07 -5.22
N THR A 40 6.36 -8.00 -5.73
CA THR A 40 4.93 -8.12 -5.39
C THR A 40 4.51 -9.58 -5.19
N ASP A 41 3.27 -9.82 -4.81
CA ASP A 41 2.69 -11.16 -4.68
C ASP A 41 2.02 -11.58 -5.99
N MET A 42 2.65 -12.45 -6.77
CA MET A 42 2.09 -12.90 -8.04
C MET A 42 1.32 -14.21 -7.95
N SER A 43 1.56 -15.01 -6.90
CA SER A 43 1.02 -16.37 -6.79
C SER A 43 0.33 -16.67 -5.45
N GLY A 44 0.40 -15.77 -4.48
CA GLY A 44 -0.11 -15.98 -3.14
C GLY A 44 -1.50 -15.34 -2.90
N PRO A 45 -1.90 -15.22 -1.62
CA PRO A 45 -3.23 -14.75 -1.22
C PRO A 45 -3.53 -13.30 -1.60
N TYR A 46 -2.53 -12.49 -1.94
CA TYR A 46 -2.71 -11.10 -2.36
C TYR A 46 -2.53 -10.88 -3.87
N ALA A 47 -2.35 -11.94 -4.66
CA ALA A 47 -2.10 -11.84 -6.10
C ALA A 47 -3.20 -11.08 -6.85
N SER A 48 -4.47 -11.17 -6.40
CA SER A 48 -5.60 -10.43 -6.98
C SER A 48 -5.65 -8.95 -6.59
N LEU A 49 -4.94 -8.55 -5.52
CA LEU A 49 -4.90 -7.17 -5.02
C LEU A 49 -3.67 -6.41 -5.50
N THR A 50 -2.58 -7.14 -5.79
CA THR A 50 -1.27 -6.61 -6.18
C THR A 50 -0.80 -7.31 -7.46
N GLY A 51 0.24 -8.10 -7.43
CA GLY A 51 0.63 -9.02 -8.52
C GLY A 51 0.86 -8.32 -9.86
N GLU A 52 0.31 -8.89 -10.90
CA GLU A 52 0.40 -8.35 -12.26
C GLU A 52 -0.23 -6.95 -12.39
N GLY A 53 -1.18 -6.60 -11.50
CA GLY A 53 -1.74 -5.27 -11.44
C GLY A 53 -0.72 -4.19 -11.07
N ASP A 54 0.15 -4.48 -10.08
CA ASP A 54 1.25 -3.58 -9.71
C ASP A 54 2.23 -3.37 -10.88
N VAL A 55 2.54 -4.46 -11.60
CA VAL A 55 3.44 -4.41 -12.78
C VAL A 55 2.83 -3.56 -13.89
N ALA A 56 1.56 -3.80 -14.20
CA ALA A 56 0.84 -3.06 -15.22
C ALA A 56 0.72 -1.56 -14.87
N ALA A 57 0.42 -1.24 -13.61
CA ALA A 57 0.32 0.14 -13.14
C ALA A 57 1.67 0.87 -13.21
N ALA A 58 2.75 0.20 -12.80
CA ALA A 58 4.10 0.76 -12.89
C ALA A 58 4.53 0.99 -14.36
N GLN A 59 4.23 0.03 -15.25
CA GLN A 59 4.52 0.18 -16.68
C GLN A 59 3.73 1.33 -17.30
N LEU A 60 2.43 1.43 -16.98
CA LEU A 60 1.58 2.52 -17.47
C LEU A 60 2.12 3.89 -17.03
N ALA A 61 2.52 4.02 -15.77
CA ALA A 61 3.10 5.26 -15.27
C ALA A 61 4.41 5.63 -15.99
N ILE A 62 5.25 4.64 -16.31
CA ILE A 62 6.48 4.84 -17.09
C ILE A 62 6.15 5.31 -18.51
N ASP A 63 5.17 4.68 -19.16
CA ASP A 63 4.78 4.99 -20.53
C ASP A 63 4.16 6.39 -20.62
N GLU A 64 3.26 6.76 -19.71
CA GLU A 64 2.66 8.09 -19.63
C GLU A 64 3.69 9.18 -19.33
N PHE A 65 4.72 8.87 -18.55
CA PHE A 65 5.83 9.79 -18.29
C PHE A 65 6.77 9.97 -19.49
N GLY A 66 6.67 9.12 -20.50
CA GLY A 66 7.50 9.16 -21.71
C GLY A 66 8.72 8.23 -21.67
N GLY A 67 8.80 7.31 -20.73
CA GLY A 67 9.78 6.22 -20.68
C GLY A 67 11.22 6.62 -20.37
N LYS A 68 11.51 7.91 -20.08
CA LYS A 68 12.87 8.43 -19.90
C LYS A 68 12.91 9.58 -18.89
N ILE A 69 14.01 9.69 -18.14
CA ILE A 69 14.33 10.86 -17.31
C ILE A 69 15.60 11.51 -17.85
N HIS A 70 15.53 12.76 -18.29
CA HIS A 70 16.64 13.48 -18.93
C HIS A 70 17.35 12.68 -20.06
N GLY A 71 16.56 11.95 -20.84
CA GLY A 71 17.06 11.12 -21.95
C GLY A 71 17.53 9.71 -21.55
N VAL A 72 17.65 9.42 -20.27
CA VAL A 72 18.01 8.08 -19.76
C VAL A 72 16.76 7.20 -19.67
N PRO A 73 16.74 6.03 -20.35
CA PRO A 73 15.56 5.15 -20.36
C PRO A 73 15.26 4.54 -18.98
N ILE A 74 13.98 4.39 -18.70
CA ILE A 74 13.48 3.68 -17.53
C ILE A 74 13.20 2.22 -17.94
N LYS A 75 13.73 1.27 -17.17
CA LYS A 75 13.51 -0.16 -17.34
C LYS A 75 12.77 -0.72 -16.15
N LEU A 76 11.70 -1.47 -16.39
CA LEU A 76 10.93 -2.18 -15.38
C LEU A 76 11.33 -3.65 -15.34
N VAL A 77 11.48 -4.18 -14.14
CA VAL A 77 11.60 -5.62 -13.86
C VAL A 77 10.65 -5.99 -12.73
N SER A 78 10.23 -7.24 -12.67
CA SER A 78 9.31 -7.72 -11.64
C SER A 78 9.73 -9.06 -11.07
N ALA A 79 9.31 -9.35 -9.84
CA ALA A 79 9.49 -10.65 -9.22
C ALA A 79 8.39 -10.94 -8.18
N ASP A 80 8.09 -12.22 -8.06
CA ASP A 80 7.19 -12.75 -7.04
C ASP A 80 7.94 -12.95 -5.72
N HIS A 81 7.47 -12.31 -4.65
CA HIS A 81 8.02 -12.50 -3.32
C HIS A 81 7.40 -13.69 -2.57
N GLN A 82 6.36 -14.34 -3.13
CA GLN A 82 5.74 -15.55 -2.59
C GLN A 82 5.30 -15.43 -1.12
N GLN A 83 5.04 -14.23 -0.62
CA GLN A 83 4.78 -13.93 0.80
C GLN A 83 5.89 -14.39 1.76
N LYS A 84 7.14 -14.53 1.27
CA LYS A 84 8.29 -15.01 2.06
C LYS A 84 9.33 -13.90 2.25
N ALA A 85 9.70 -13.65 3.51
CA ALA A 85 10.63 -12.58 3.88
C ALA A 85 12.06 -12.83 3.36
N ASP A 86 12.49 -14.09 3.37
CA ASP A 86 13.78 -14.52 2.84
C ASP A 86 13.86 -14.35 1.32
N VAL A 87 12.82 -14.77 0.58
CA VAL A 87 12.72 -14.58 -0.87
C VAL A 87 12.76 -13.09 -1.23
N SER A 88 11.96 -12.27 -0.53
CA SER A 88 11.92 -10.82 -0.76
C SER A 88 13.28 -10.18 -0.51
N SER A 89 13.90 -10.50 0.61
CA SER A 89 15.19 -9.93 1.00
C SER A 89 16.32 -10.40 0.08
N ALA A 90 16.30 -11.65 -0.36
CA ALA A 90 17.28 -12.19 -1.30
C ALA A 90 17.14 -11.52 -2.68
N ARG A 91 15.92 -11.38 -3.19
CA ARG A 91 15.67 -10.70 -4.47
C ARG A 91 16.06 -9.22 -4.42
N ALA A 92 15.69 -8.52 -3.35
CA ALA A 92 16.06 -7.13 -3.18
C ALA A 92 17.59 -6.93 -3.12
N ARG A 93 18.34 -7.81 -2.43
CA ARG A 93 19.79 -7.78 -2.43
C ARG A 93 20.39 -8.00 -3.80
N GLU A 94 19.91 -9.02 -4.52
CA GLU A 94 20.36 -9.32 -5.88
C GLU A 94 20.18 -8.10 -6.78
N TRP A 95 19.01 -7.51 -6.78
CA TRP A 95 18.70 -6.31 -7.55
C TRP A 95 19.58 -5.11 -7.18
N ILE A 96 19.80 -4.88 -5.89
CA ILE A 96 20.60 -3.76 -5.40
C ILE A 96 22.09 -3.96 -5.68
N ASP A 97 22.63 -5.11 -5.26
CA ASP A 97 24.08 -5.32 -5.25
C ASP A 97 24.63 -5.75 -6.62
N ARG A 98 23.83 -6.45 -7.44
CA ARG A 98 24.28 -6.97 -8.73
C ARG A 98 23.74 -6.16 -9.92
N ASP A 99 22.43 -5.87 -9.89
CA ASP A 99 21.76 -5.27 -11.05
C ASP A 99 21.71 -3.74 -10.94
N GLY A 100 22.03 -3.17 -9.77
CA GLY A 100 22.11 -1.74 -9.52
C GLY A 100 20.75 -1.04 -9.52
N MET A 101 19.79 -1.62 -8.83
CA MET A 101 18.43 -1.10 -8.68
C MET A 101 18.39 0.33 -8.13
N ASP A 102 17.56 1.18 -8.71
CA ASP A 102 17.36 2.57 -8.26
C ASP A 102 16.11 2.70 -7.38
N LEU A 103 15.05 1.95 -7.68
CA LEU A 103 13.80 1.98 -6.92
C LEU A 103 13.16 0.58 -6.88
N ILE A 104 12.67 0.20 -5.69
CA ILE A 104 11.84 -1.01 -5.51
C ILE A 104 10.44 -0.57 -5.07
N THR A 105 9.41 -1.04 -5.78
CA THR A 105 8.00 -0.75 -5.48
C THR A 105 7.17 -2.00 -5.33
N GLY A 106 5.87 -1.85 -5.03
CA GLY A 106 4.97 -2.94 -4.67
C GLY A 106 5.02 -3.22 -3.18
N LEU A 107 5.69 -4.31 -2.77
CA LEU A 107 5.90 -4.67 -1.37
C LEU A 107 4.57 -4.82 -0.61
N GLY A 108 3.65 -5.61 -1.17
CA GLY A 108 2.26 -5.76 -0.72
C GLY A 108 2.05 -6.42 0.64
N GLN A 109 3.09 -6.66 1.45
CA GLN A 109 2.98 -7.30 2.76
C GLN A 109 3.85 -6.57 3.79
N SER A 110 3.30 -6.27 4.97
CA SER A 110 3.92 -5.37 5.96
C SER A 110 5.30 -5.82 6.44
N ALA A 111 5.48 -7.11 6.79
CA ALA A 111 6.77 -7.61 7.25
C ALA A 111 7.83 -7.56 6.14
N LEU A 112 7.45 -7.86 4.90
CA LEU A 112 8.33 -7.80 3.74
C LEU A 112 8.70 -6.35 3.41
N GLY A 113 7.70 -5.46 3.41
CA GLY A 113 7.89 -4.03 3.18
C GLY A 113 8.89 -3.41 4.15
N LEU A 114 8.74 -3.71 5.45
CA LEU A 114 9.67 -3.24 6.48
C LEU A 114 11.09 -3.80 6.27
N ALA A 115 11.23 -5.09 6.01
CA ALA A 115 12.53 -5.73 5.79
C ALA A 115 13.24 -5.17 4.55
N VAL A 116 12.54 -5.06 3.42
CA VAL A 116 13.11 -4.53 2.17
C VAL A 116 13.41 -3.04 2.29
N GLN A 117 12.54 -2.24 2.95
CA GLN A 117 12.78 -0.82 3.19
C GLN A 117 14.07 -0.60 4.00
N GLY A 118 14.27 -1.35 5.08
CA GLY A 118 15.48 -1.27 5.90
C GLY A 118 16.74 -1.64 5.10
N LEU A 119 16.69 -2.73 4.36
CA LEU A 119 17.78 -3.19 3.49
C LEU A 119 18.12 -2.14 2.42
N ALA A 120 17.14 -1.71 1.64
CA ALA A 120 17.32 -0.77 0.53
C ALA A 120 17.83 0.59 1.04
N SER A 121 17.30 1.08 2.16
CA SER A 121 17.74 2.33 2.76
C SER A 121 19.19 2.30 3.20
N SER A 122 19.69 1.18 3.74
CA SER A 122 21.11 1.00 4.08
C SER A 122 22.04 1.09 2.87
N LYS A 123 21.51 0.82 1.69
CA LYS A 123 22.21 0.87 0.39
C LYS A 123 21.85 2.13 -0.42
N LYS A 124 21.09 3.07 0.14
CA LYS A 124 20.64 4.32 -0.49
C LYS A 124 19.76 4.09 -1.72
N VAL A 125 19.03 2.99 -1.77
CA VAL A 125 18.05 2.68 -2.80
C VAL A 125 16.66 3.08 -2.30
N ILE A 126 15.86 3.67 -3.18
CA ILE A 126 14.49 4.11 -2.84
C ILE A 126 13.56 2.90 -2.76
N THR A 127 12.72 2.87 -1.75
CA THR A 127 11.55 1.99 -1.73
C THR A 127 10.27 2.82 -1.77
N MET A 128 9.32 2.40 -2.60
CA MET A 128 7.96 2.96 -2.62
C MET A 128 6.97 1.83 -2.29
N ASN A 129 6.55 1.77 -1.03
CA ASN A 129 5.55 0.80 -0.59
C ASN A 129 4.17 1.25 -1.03
N THR A 130 3.51 0.45 -1.87
CA THR A 130 2.16 0.73 -2.39
C THR A 130 1.09 -0.18 -1.81
N GLY A 131 1.46 -1.25 -1.07
CA GLY A 131 0.51 -2.22 -0.53
C GLY A 131 0.76 -2.65 0.92
N ALA A 132 1.97 -2.43 1.49
CA ALA A 132 2.23 -2.76 2.88
C ALA A 132 1.52 -1.76 3.82
N GLY A 133 0.66 -2.26 4.70
CA GLY A 133 -0.19 -1.41 5.55
C GLY A 133 0.38 -1.04 6.92
N SER A 134 1.60 -1.46 7.29
CA SER A 134 2.13 -1.15 8.62
C SER A 134 2.43 0.35 8.80
N PRO A 135 1.92 1.00 9.87
CA PRO A 135 2.28 2.37 10.19
C PRO A 135 3.75 2.54 10.60
N ASP A 136 4.45 1.44 10.93
CA ASP A 136 5.88 1.49 11.27
C ASP A 136 6.77 1.91 10.10
N LEU A 137 6.30 1.75 8.85
CA LEU A 137 7.01 2.19 7.65
C LEU A 137 7.34 3.69 7.67
N THR A 138 6.48 4.50 8.28
CA THR A 138 6.66 5.95 8.46
C THR A 138 6.78 6.36 9.92
N GLY A 139 6.70 5.39 10.85
CA GLY A 139 6.79 5.55 12.30
C GLY A 139 8.10 5.02 12.86
N SER A 140 8.01 4.00 13.70
CA SER A 140 9.14 3.45 14.46
C SER A 140 10.28 2.87 13.60
N GLN A 141 9.98 2.47 12.37
CA GLN A 141 10.94 1.92 11.41
C GLN A 141 11.03 2.76 10.13
N CYS A 142 10.73 4.05 10.22
CA CYS A 142 10.85 4.93 9.07
C CYS A 142 12.31 4.96 8.57
N ALA A 143 12.48 5.06 7.26
CA ALA A 143 13.78 5.02 6.63
C ALA A 143 13.96 6.21 5.67
N LYS A 144 15.20 6.74 5.59
CA LYS A 144 15.52 7.94 4.80
C LYS A 144 15.11 7.83 3.33
N TYR A 145 15.17 6.62 2.76
CA TYR A 145 14.87 6.34 1.36
C TYR A 145 13.55 5.55 1.20
N GLY A 146 12.73 5.51 2.26
CA GLY A 146 11.42 4.85 2.26
C GLY A 146 10.30 5.85 1.98
N ILE A 147 9.42 5.50 1.05
CA ILE A 147 8.17 6.19 0.75
C ILE A 147 7.05 5.20 1.02
N HIS A 148 6.07 5.59 1.81
CA HIS A 148 4.82 4.83 1.99
C HIS A 148 3.71 5.58 1.27
N TYR A 149 3.30 5.07 0.13
CA TYR A 149 2.34 5.71 -0.77
C TYR A 149 1.06 4.88 -0.88
N SER A 150 0.44 4.65 0.26
CA SER A 150 -0.85 3.96 0.33
C SER A 150 -1.50 4.20 1.71
N TRP A 151 -2.62 3.53 1.95
CA TRP A 151 -3.27 3.46 3.25
C TRP A 151 -2.39 2.72 4.27
N ASN A 152 -2.70 2.90 5.56
CA ASN A 152 -2.12 2.10 6.62
C ASN A 152 -3.22 1.51 7.53
N THR A 153 -2.83 0.56 8.37
CA THR A 153 -3.77 -0.14 9.27
C THR A 153 -4.49 0.80 10.24
N HIS A 154 -3.92 1.95 10.57
CA HIS A 154 -4.60 2.96 11.37
C HIS A 154 -5.78 3.57 10.61
N ALA A 155 -5.55 4.05 9.39
CA ALA A 155 -6.59 4.69 8.58
C ALA A 155 -7.78 3.74 8.31
N VAL A 156 -7.50 2.50 7.88
CA VAL A 156 -8.56 1.55 7.56
C VAL A 156 -9.28 1.02 8.81
N ALA A 157 -8.58 0.86 9.93
CA ALA A 157 -9.19 0.49 11.19
C ALA A 157 -10.12 1.58 11.73
N VAL A 158 -9.69 2.84 11.68
CA VAL A 158 -10.49 3.99 12.13
C VAL A 158 -11.78 4.09 11.32
N GLY A 159 -11.71 3.98 10.00
CA GLY A 159 -12.88 4.10 9.13
C GLY A 159 -13.97 3.08 9.48
N THR A 160 -13.65 1.79 9.41
CA THR A 160 -14.63 0.72 9.65
C THR A 160 -15.04 0.63 11.11
N ALA A 161 -14.08 0.59 12.05
CA ALA A 161 -14.40 0.38 13.47
C ALA A 161 -15.23 1.54 14.04
N ALA A 162 -14.90 2.78 13.69
CA ALA A 162 -15.66 3.93 14.15
C ALA A 162 -17.11 3.89 13.66
N ALA A 163 -17.32 3.69 12.36
CA ALA A 163 -18.66 3.64 11.77
C ALA A 163 -19.52 2.53 12.38
N VAL A 164 -18.95 1.35 12.59
CA VAL A 164 -19.68 0.20 13.15
C VAL A 164 -20.01 0.44 14.63
N VAL A 165 -19.09 1.00 15.42
CA VAL A 165 -19.35 1.31 16.85
C VAL A 165 -20.39 2.41 16.99
N ASP A 166 -20.34 3.45 16.16
CA ASP A 166 -21.33 4.54 16.14
C ASP A 166 -22.71 4.01 15.69
N GLY A 167 -22.74 3.01 14.81
CA GLY A 167 -23.94 2.27 14.43
C GLY A 167 -24.42 1.22 15.44
N GLY A 168 -23.91 1.24 16.68
CA GLY A 168 -24.35 0.38 17.80
C GLY A 168 -23.62 -0.95 17.98
N GLY A 169 -22.63 -1.26 17.14
CA GLY A 169 -21.80 -2.47 17.27
C GLY A 169 -20.77 -2.33 18.39
N LYS A 170 -21.14 -2.59 19.64
CA LYS A 170 -20.33 -2.29 20.83
C LYS A 170 -19.43 -3.42 21.30
N SER A 171 -19.73 -4.67 20.98
CA SER A 171 -18.89 -5.81 21.36
C SER A 171 -18.32 -6.52 20.14
N TRP A 172 -17.02 -6.77 20.17
CA TRP A 172 -16.26 -7.27 19.02
C TRP A 172 -15.49 -8.54 19.34
N PHE A 173 -15.36 -9.41 18.36
CA PHE A 173 -14.43 -10.53 18.37
C PHE A 173 -13.68 -10.56 17.03
N PHE A 174 -12.36 -10.73 17.05
CA PHE A 174 -11.57 -10.64 15.83
C PHE A 174 -11.22 -12.03 15.26
N VAL A 175 -11.24 -12.13 13.94
CA VAL A 175 -10.54 -13.15 13.16
C VAL A 175 -9.44 -12.42 12.38
N ALA A 176 -8.20 -12.57 12.81
CA ALA A 176 -7.07 -11.81 12.31
C ALA A 176 -6.05 -12.71 11.60
N ALA A 177 -5.40 -12.19 10.57
CA ALA A 177 -4.26 -12.87 9.95
C ALA A 177 -3.08 -12.95 10.94
N ASP A 178 -2.43 -14.11 11.02
CA ASP A 178 -1.37 -14.39 12.00
C ASP A 178 -0.01 -13.88 11.52
N TYR A 179 0.08 -12.55 11.25
CA TYR A 179 1.34 -11.87 10.98
C TYR A 179 1.21 -10.35 11.26
N THR A 180 2.30 -9.59 11.03
CA THR A 180 2.41 -8.17 11.38
C THR A 180 1.21 -7.31 10.97
N PHE A 181 0.67 -7.49 9.77
CA PHE A 181 -0.48 -6.72 9.28
C PHE A 181 -1.75 -6.99 10.11
N GLY A 182 -2.15 -8.27 10.25
CA GLY A 182 -3.36 -8.65 10.99
C GLY A 182 -3.30 -8.22 12.45
N LYS A 183 -2.11 -8.36 13.08
CA LYS A 183 -1.88 -7.88 14.44
C LYS A 183 -2.05 -6.35 14.52
N SER A 184 -1.38 -5.61 13.65
CA SER A 184 -1.47 -4.15 13.62
C SER A 184 -2.90 -3.67 13.37
N LEU A 185 -3.59 -4.27 12.43
CA LEU A 185 -4.97 -3.91 12.07
C LEU A 185 -5.93 -4.16 13.24
N GLN A 186 -5.83 -5.31 13.91
CA GLN A 186 -6.60 -5.62 15.13
C GLN A 186 -6.29 -4.63 16.26
N ASP A 187 -5.01 -4.34 16.52
CA ASP A 187 -4.59 -3.45 17.60
C ASP A 187 -5.10 -2.01 17.36
N GLN A 188 -5.05 -1.51 16.12
CA GLN A 188 -5.58 -0.19 15.76
C GLN A 188 -7.11 -0.14 15.91
N ALA A 189 -7.81 -1.17 15.42
CA ALA A 189 -9.27 -1.26 15.56
C ALA A 189 -9.69 -1.34 17.03
N THR A 190 -8.98 -2.11 17.86
CA THR A 190 -9.23 -2.23 19.30
C THR A 190 -9.18 -0.87 19.98
N LYS A 191 -8.15 -0.05 19.71
CA LYS A 191 -8.03 1.30 20.28
C LYS A 191 -9.22 2.19 19.91
N VAL A 192 -9.68 2.12 18.66
CA VAL A 192 -10.84 2.90 18.20
C VAL A 192 -12.12 2.43 18.88
N ILE A 193 -12.35 1.11 18.93
CA ILE A 193 -13.52 0.50 19.57
C ILE A 193 -13.61 0.94 21.03
N GLU A 194 -12.52 0.81 21.78
CA GLU A 194 -12.45 1.12 23.21
C GLU A 194 -12.62 2.63 23.45
N SER A 195 -12.00 3.49 22.65
CA SER A 195 -12.15 4.94 22.76
C SER A 195 -13.57 5.43 22.53
N LYS A 196 -14.38 4.65 21.81
CA LYS A 196 -15.80 4.93 21.55
C LYS A 196 -16.76 4.15 22.48
N GLY A 197 -16.24 3.60 23.58
CA GLY A 197 -17.03 2.89 24.58
C GLY A 197 -17.50 1.50 24.16
N GLY A 198 -16.90 0.91 23.12
CA GLY A 198 -17.05 -0.49 22.79
C GLY A 198 -16.05 -1.37 23.55
N LYS A 199 -16.13 -2.68 23.36
CA LYS A 199 -15.20 -3.63 23.97
C LYS A 199 -14.83 -4.75 23.00
N VAL A 200 -13.61 -5.25 23.11
CA VAL A 200 -13.14 -6.45 22.40
C VAL A 200 -13.20 -7.62 23.35
N LEU A 201 -13.97 -8.66 22.99
CA LEU A 201 -14.18 -9.85 23.80
C LEU A 201 -13.06 -10.88 23.61
N GLY A 202 -12.28 -10.76 22.54
CA GLY A 202 -11.19 -11.64 22.20
C GLY A 202 -10.94 -11.70 20.70
N GLY A 203 -10.15 -12.66 20.28
CA GLY A 203 -9.86 -12.90 18.88
C GLY A 203 -9.09 -14.19 18.66
N VAL A 204 -9.11 -14.65 17.43
CA VAL A 204 -8.35 -15.80 16.94
C VAL A 204 -7.48 -15.38 15.77
N ARG A 205 -6.39 -16.12 15.55
CA ARG A 205 -5.45 -15.86 14.48
C ARG A 205 -5.44 -17.01 13.50
N ALA A 206 -5.66 -16.68 12.22
CA ALA A 206 -5.59 -17.62 11.11
C ALA A 206 -4.27 -17.44 10.36
N PRO A 207 -3.54 -18.51 10.04
CA PRO A 207 -2.36 -18.42 9.17
C PRO A 207 -2.69 -17.74 7.84
N LEU A 208 -1.73 -17.01 7.28
CA LEU A 208 -1.88 -16.39 5.96
C LEU A 208 -2.09 -17.47 4.89
N GLY A 209 -3.07 -17.27 4.00
CA GLY A 209 -3.44 -18.23 2.97
C GLY A 209 -4.35 -19.34 3.48
N THR A 210 -5.07 -19.11 4.58
CA THR A 210 -6.07 -20.05 5.10
C THR A 210 -7.24 -20.21 4.12
N SER A 211 -7.52 -21.44 3.73
CA SER A 211 -8.69 -21.77 2.90
C SER A 211 -9.93 -22.15 3.71
N ASP A 212 -9.74 -22.76 4.88
CA ASP A 212 -10.82 -23.18 5.76
C ASP A 212 -10.84 -22.34 7.06
N PHE A 213 -11.85 -21.48 7.16
CA PHE A 213 -12.08 -20.59 8.31
C PHE A 213 -13.08 -21.17 9.31
N SER A 214 -13.58 -22.39 9.12
CA SER A 214 -14.68 -22.97 9.92
C SER A 214 -14.42 -22.90 11.42
N SER A 215 -13.26 -23.37 11.88
CA SER A 215 -12.91 -23.38 13.31
C SER A 215 -12.77 -21.97 13.90
N PHE A 216 -12.25 -21.02 13.14
CA PHE A 216 -12.11 -19.63 13.55
C PHE A 216 -13.47 -18.92 13.65
N LEU A 217 -14.34 -19.16 12.67
CA LEU A 217 -15.69 -18.60 12.62
C LEU A 217 -16.60 -19.19 13.70
N LEU A 218 -16.49 -20.48 14.01
CA LEU A 218 -17.23 -21.09 15.11
C LEU A 218 -16.83 -20.48 16.47
N GLN A 219 -15.55 -20.21 16.69
CA GLN A 219 -15.09 -19.50 17.89
C GLN A 219 -15.62 -18.07 17.93
N ALA A 220 -15.59 -17.36 16.80
CA ALA A 220 -16.15 -16.03 16.69
C ALA A 220 -17.66 -16.01 16.96
N GLN A 221 -18.41 -16.96 16.40
CA GLN A 221 -19.84 -17.14 16.66
C GLN A 221 -20.13 -17.45 18.12
N GLY A 222 -19.34 -18.36 18.72
CA GLY A 222 -19.45 -18.76 20.13
C GLY A 222 -19.13 -17.61 21.11
N SER A 223 -18.37 -16.61 20.72
CA SER A 223 -18.05 -15.44 21.55
C SER A 223 -19.27 -14.57 21.87
N LYS A 224 -20.37 -14.69 21.11
CA LYS A 224 -21.57 -13.87 21.21
C LYS A 224 -21.31 -12.37 21.06
N ALA A 225 -20.19 -11.98 20.47
CA ALA A 225 -19.91 -10.59 20.10
C ALA A 225 -20.96 -10.08 19.09
N GLN A 226 -21.34 -8.82 19.18
CA GLN A 226 -22.24 -8.22 18.20
C GLN A 226 -21.61 -8.11 16.80
N VAL A 227 -20.27 -7.98 16.77
CA VAL A 227 -19.50 -7.78 15.54
C VAL A 227 -18.33 -8.75 15.49
N ILE A 228 -18.19 -9.44 14.39
CA ILE A 228 -16.98 -10.20 14.03
C ILE A 228 -16.16 -9.29 13.11
N GLY A 229 -15.00 -8.85 13.60
CA GLY A 229 -14.05 -8.04 12.87
C GLY A 229 -13.07 -8.91 12.10
N LEU A 230 -13.03 -8.79 10.79
CA LEU A 230 -12.05 -9.47 9.94
C LEU A 230 -10.83 -8.57 9.78
N ALA A 231 -9.73 -8.92 10.46
CA ALA A 231 -8.44 -8.24 10.37
C ALA A 231 -7.47 -9.03 9.46
N ASN A 232 -7.92 -9.27 8.23
CA ASN A 232 -7.21 -9.95 7.15
C ASN A 232 -7.49 -9.22 5.82
N ALA A 233 -7.04 -9.74 4.69
CA ALA A 233 -7.24 -9.16 3.36
C ALA A 233 -7.16 -10.24 2.27
N GLY A 234 -7.53 -9.89 1.04
CA GLY A 234 -7.41 -10.76 -0.14
C GLY A 234 -8.21 -12.04 -0.02
N SER A 235 -7.63 -13.15 -0.45
CA SER A 235 -8.31 -14.45 -0.44
C SER A 235 -8.77 -14.89 0.95
N ASP A 236 -8.05 -14.51 2.01
CA ASP A 236 -8.42 -14.85 3.38
C ASP A 236 -9.73 -14.16 3.79
N THR A 237 -9.88 -12.87 3.46
CA THR A 237 -11.15 -12.14 3.68
C THR A 237 -12.29 -12.75 2.87
N LEU A 238 -12.04 -13.07 1.60
CA LEU A 238 -13.05 -13.67 0.72
C LEU A 238 -13.53 -15.02 1.25
N ASN A 239 -12.60 -15.89 1.66
CA ASN A 239 -12.92 -17.20 2.21
C ASN A 239 -13.69 -17.09 3.55
N ALA A 240 -13.23 -16.20 4.44
CA ALA A 240 -13.92 -15.96 5.71
C ALA A 240 -15.35 -15.44 5.51
N LEU A 241 -15.57 -14.51 4.57
CA LEU A 241 -16.90 -13.96 4.28
C LEU A 241 -17.84 -14.98 3.65
N LYS A 242 -17.35 -15.78 2.70
CA LYS A 242 -18.16 -16.85 2.07
C LYS A 242 -18.61 -17.87 3.13
N GLN A 243 -17.68 -18.35 3.95
CA GLN A 243 -17.99 -19.33 5.02
C GLN A 243 -18.83 -18.72 6.13
N ALA A 244 -18.64 -17.45 6.51
CA ALA A 244 -19.51 -16.76 7.45
C ALA A 244 -20.96 -16.69 6.95
N ASN A 245 -21.15 -16.49 5.66
CA ASN A 245 -22.49 -16.53 5.04
C ASN A 245 -23.08 -17.95 5.02
N GLU A 246 -22.27 -18.98 4.69
CA GLU A 246 -22.68 -20.39 4.71
C GLU A 246 -23.11 -20.84 6.11
N PHE A 247 -22.40 -20.43 7.14
CA PHE A 247 -22.73 -20.72 8.54
C PHE A 247 -23.88 -19.87 9.07
N GLY A 248 -24.41 -18.97 8.28
CA GLY A 248 -25.54 -18.13 8.67
C GLY A 248 -25.23 -17.16 9.81
N ILE A 249 -23.96 -16.75 9.99
CA ILE A 249 -23.53 -15.90 11.10
C ILE A 249 -24.31 -14.58 11.12
N VAL A 250 -24.47 -13.93 9.97
CA VAL A 250 -25.24 -12.68 9.85
C VAL A 250 -26.73 -12.92 10.11
N LYS A 251 -27.27 -14.03 9.61
CA LYS A 251 -28.67 -14.44 9.88
C LYS A 251 -28.90 -14.75 11.37
N GLY A 252 -27.85 -15.20 12.06
CA GLY A 252 -27.84 -15.44 13.51
C GLY A 252 -27.76 -14.17 14.36
N GLY A 253 -27.69 -12.99 13.75
CA GLY A 253 -27.74 -11.67 14.40
C GLY A 253 -26.38 -11.02 14.68
N GLN A 254 -25.26 -11.67 14.34
CA GLN A 254 -23.94 -11.05 14.41
C GLN A 254 -23.62 -10.29 13.11
N LYS A 255 -23.05 -9.11 13.23
CA LYS A 255 -22.53 -8.34 12.08
C LYS A 255 -21.13 -8.86 11.72
N VAL A 256 -20.76 -8.79 10.46
CA VAL A 256 -19.38 -9.00 10.00
C VAL A 256 -18.86 -7.70 9.41
N ALA A 257 -17.71 -7.25 9.88
CA ALA A 257 -17.04 -6.05 9.44
C ALA A 257 -15.65 -6.41 8.90
N ALA A 258 -15.40 -6.12 7.62
CA ALA A 258 -14.08 -6.29 7.02
C ALA A 258 -13.28 -4.99 7.19
N LEU A 259 -12.15 -5.03 7.90
CA LEU A 259 -11.38 -3.83 8.17
C LEU A 259 -10.63 -3.31 6.93
N LEU A 260 -10.35 -4.19 5.97
CA LEU A 260 -9.80 -3.86 4.66
C LEU A 260 -10.44 -4.73 3.59
N MET A 261 -11.00 -4.10 2.58
CA MET A 261 -11.62 -4.77 1.44
C MET A 261 -11.68 -3.80 0.25
N PHE A 262 -11.60 -4.32 -0.95
CA PHE A 262 -11.61 -3.51 -2.18
C PHE A 262 -12.84 -3.82 -3.05
N ILE A 263 -13.13 -2.95 -4.01
CA ILE A 263 -14.24 -3.15 -4.94
C ILE A 263 -14.09 -4.45 -5.74
N THR A 264 -12.88 -4.86 -6.04
CA THR A 264 -12.57 -6.15 -6.69
C THR A 264 -13.00 -7.34 -5.84
N ASP A 265 -12.87 -7.25 -4.52
CA ASP A 265 -13.31 -8.28 -3.58
C ASP A 265 -14.84 -8.37 -3.54
N VAL A 266 -15.53 -7.22 -3.56
CA VAL A 266 -17.00 -7.17 -3.66
C VAL A 266 -17.48 -7.86 -4.94
N HIS A 267 -16.80 -7.60 -6.05
CA HIS A 267 -17.10 -8.23 -7.32
C HIS A 267 -16.87 -9.76 -7.28
N ALA A 268 -15.79 -10.21 -6.66
CA ALA A 268 -15.47 -11.63 -6.50
C ALA A 268 -16.42 -12.38 -5.54
N LEU A 269 -16.96 -11.70 -4.52
CA LEU A 269 -17.96 -12.26 -3.61
C LEU A 269 -19.34 -12.36 -4.25
N GLY A 270 -19.67 -11.42 -5.12
CA GLY A 270 -21.02 -11.19 -5.59
C GLY A 270 -21.92 -10.48 -4.57
N LEU A 271 -22.89 -9.74 -5.08
CA LEU A 271 -23.78 -8.90 -4.26
C LEU A 271 -24.53 -9.66 -3.14
N PRO A 272 -25.02 -10.91 -3.34
CA PRO A 272 -25.73 -11.62 -2.28
C PRO A 272 -24.91 -11.85 -1.00
N VAL A 273 -23.58 -12.02 -1.13
CA VAL A 273 -22.67 -12.20 0.01
C VAL A 273 -22.16 -10.85 0.53
N ALA A 274 -21.95 -9.90 -0.37
CA ALA A 274 -21.40 -8.58 -0.03
C ALA A 274 -22.45 -7.61 0.55
N GLN A 275 -23.75 -7.92 0.40
CA GLN A 275 -24.81 -7.04 0.86
C GLN A 275 -24.77 -6.82 2.38
N GLY A 276 -24.72 -5.56 2.80
CA GLY A 276 -24.72 -5.18 4.22
C GLY A 276 -23.33 -5.23 4.89
N LEU A 277 -22.28 -5.59 4.15
CA LEU A 277 -20.91 -5.50 4.66
C LEU A 277 -20.51 -4.04 4.89
N GLN A 278 -19.79 -3.82 5.98
CA GLN A 278 -19.12 -2.55 6.28
C GLN A 278 -17.61 -2.76 6.19
N PHE A 279 -16.95 -1.93 5.41
CA PHE A 279 -15.52 -2.03 5.19
C PHE A 279 -14.89 -0.68 4.84
N THR A 280 -13.56 -0.59 4.93
CA THR A 280 -12.76 0.52 4.40
C THR A 280 -11.87 0.00 3.26
N THR A 281 -11.67 0.85 2.27
CA THR A 281 -10.83 0.59 1.10
C THR A 281 -9.74 1.66 0.98
#